data_2d606419b110298802794f19e90fe689
#
_entry.id   2d606419b110298802794f19e90fe689
#
_cell.length_a   1.000
_cell.length_b   1.000
_cell.length_c   1.000
_cell.angle_alpha   90.00
_cell.angle_beta   90.00
_cell.angle_gamma   90.00
#
_symmetry.space_group_name_H-M   'P 1'
#
loop_
_entity.id
_entity.type
_entity.pdbx_description
1 polymer ?
#
loop_
_entity_poly.entity_id
_entity_poly.type
_entity_poly.pdbx_seq_one_letter_code
_entity_poly.pdbx_strand_id
1 'polypeptide(L)' 'MLLLTRKPHESVRLSNGVTVTVIEVRGHSVRLGFTVDDPTVGIWRSELIPEGEPPPLAADYRDKDYQ' A
#
# COMPACT_ATOMS: atom_id res chain seq x y z
N MET A 1 -5.44 -18.14 -0.64
CA MET A 1 -4.76 -16.82 -0.62
C MET A 1 -3.27 -17.03 -0.85
N LEU A 2 -2.65 -16.13 -1.57
CA LEU A 2 -1.19 -16.17 -1.75
C LEU A 2 -0.52 -15.52 -0.56
N LEU A 3 0.45 -16.21 0.03
CA LEU A 3 1.22 -15.68 1.16
C LEU A 3 2.68 -15.59 0.75
N LEU A 4 3.29 -14.44 1.01
CA LEU A 4 4.68 -14.19 0.71
C LEU A 4 5.37 -13.65 1.95
N THR A 5 6.59 -14.08 2.19
CA THR A 5 7.41 -13.54 3.26
C THR A 5 8.44 -12.59 2.66
N ARG A 6 8.42 -11.35 3.16
CA ARG A 6 9.36 -10.33 2.71
C ARG A 6 10.09 -9.71 3.88
N LYS A 7 11.35 -9.42 3.69
CA LYS A 7 12.17 -8.71 4.68
C LYS A 7 12.11 -7.21 4.40
N PRO A 8 12.52 -6.36 5.36
CA PRO A 8 12.59 -4.93 5.10
C PRO A 8 13.39 -4.64 3.82
N HIS A 9 12.88 -3.68 3.06
CA HIS A 9 13.43 -3.23 1.78
C HIS A 9 13.23 -4.20 0.61
N GLU A 10 12.52 -5.31 0.83
CA GLU A 10 12.13 -6.19 -0.24
C GLU A 10 10.74 -5.85 -0.74
N SER A 11 10.50 -6.10 -2.02
CA SER A 11 9.28 -5.66 -2.69
C SER A 11 8.52 -6.80 -3.31
N VAL A 12 7.24 -6.53 -3.59
CA VAL A 12 6.39 -7.40 -4.40
C VAL A 12 5.77 -6.52 -5.47
N ARG A 13 5.84 -6.96 -6.72
CA ARG A 13 5.25 -6.22 -7.82
C ARG A 13 3.95 -6.87 -8.27
N LEU A 14 2.93 -6.03 -8.45
CA LEU A 14 1.63 -6.47 -8.92
C LEU A 14 1.48 -6.13 -10.41
N SER A 15 0.63 -6.90 -11.10
CA SER A 15 0.49 -6.75 -12.54
C SER A 15 -0.12 -5.42 -12.98
N ASN A 16 -0.77 -4.71 -12.07
CA ASN A 16 -1.37 -3.40 -12.37
C ASN A 16 -0.38 -2.24 -12.18
N GLY A 17 0.91 -2.53 -12.06
CA GLY A 17 1.91 -1.49 -11.95
C GLY A 17 2.17 -1.00 -10.53
N VAL A 18 1.61 -1.67 -9.53
CA VAL A 18 1.83 -1.32 -8.13
C VAL A 18 2.97 -2.15 -7.58
N THR A 19 3.92 -1.51 -6.92
CA THR A 19 4.99 -2.19 -6.19
C THR A 19 4.79 -1.93 -4.71
N VAL A 20 4.74 -3.00 -3.92
CA VAL A 20 4.62 -2.91 -2.46
C VAL A 20 5.98 -3.24 -1.86
N THR A 21 6.49 -2.33 -1.05
CA THR A 21 7.80 -2.49 -0.42
C THR A 21 7.64 -2.49 1.10
N VAL A 22 8.30 -3.41 1.76
CA VAL A 22 8.37 -3.40 3.22
C VAL A 22 9.41 -2.36 3.63
N ILE A 23 8.94 -1.29 4.25
CA ILE A 23 9.83 -0.19 4.65
C ILE A 23 10.43 -0.49 6.02
N GLU A 24 9.60 -0.91 6.96
CA GLU A 24 10.01 -1.07 8.34
C GLU A 24 9.08 -2.03 9.05
N VAL A 25 9.65 -2.81 9.95
CA VAL A 25 8.88 -3.70 10.82
C VAL A 25 9.20 -3.33 12.26
N ARG A 26 8.16 -3.03 13.05
CA ARG A 26 8.31 -2.70 14.47
C ARG A 26 7.27 -3.44 15.27
N GLY A 27 7.69 -4.36 16.13
CA GLY A 27 6.77 -5.07 17.02
C GLY A 27 5.56 -5.60 16.26
N HIS A 28 4.40 -5.03 16.53
CA HIS A 28 3.13 -5.43 15.92
C HIS A 28 2.75 -4.59 14.69
N SER A 29 3.64 -3.69 14.27
CA SER A 29 3.35 -2.77 13.17
C SER A 29 4.30 -2.99 12.01
N VAL A 30 3.78 -2.86 10.80
CA VAL A 30 4.57 -2.94 9.58
C VAL A 30 4.26 -1.72 8.76
N ARG A 31 5.30 -1.05 8.28
CA ARG A 31 5.15 0.09 7.38
C ARG A 31 5.40 -0.40 5.96
N LEU A 32 4.43 -0.17 5.11
CA LEU A 32 4.49 -0.56 3.71
C LEU A 32 4.52 0.67 2.82
N GLY A 33 5.37 0.64 1.81
CA GLY A 33 5.39 1.68 0.79
C GLY A 33 4.77 1.17 -0.49
N PHE A 34 3.99 2.01 -1.13
CA PHE A 34 3.34 1.67 -2.39
C PHE A 34 3.83 2.61 -3.48
N THR A 35 4.46 2.04 -4.50
CA THR A 35 4.88 2.79 -5.68
C THR A 35 3.96 2.41 -6.82
N VAL A 36 3.42 3.41 -7.51
CA VAL A 36 2.42 3.19 -8.54
C VAL A 36 2.87 3.88 -9.82
N ASP A 37 2.96 3.09 -10.90
CA ASP A 37 3.35 3.63 -12.22
C ASP A 37 2.22 4.47 -12.82
N ASP A 38 0.97 4.06 -12.55
CA ASP A 38 -0.21 4.75 -13.07
C ASP A 38 -0.85 5.56 -11.94
N PRO A 39 -0.81 6.90 -12.00
CA PRO A 39 -1.33 7.72 -10.91
C PRO A 39 -2.85 7.62 -10.73
N THR A 40 -3.55 6.97 -11.65
CA THR A 40 -5.01 6.79 -11.52
C THR A 40 -5.38 5.57 -10.68
N VAL A 41 -4.41 4.74 -10.31
CA VAL A 41 -4.66 3.59 -9.45
C VAL A 41 -4.89 4.09 -8.03
N GLY A 42 -6.00 3.69 -7.42
CA GLY A 42 -6.32 4.06 -6.05
C GLY A 42 -5.92 2.95 -5.09
N ILE A 43 -5.59 3.35 -3.86
CA ILE A 43 -5.21 2.43 -2.81
C ILE A 43 -6.01 2.79 -1.56
N TRP A 44 -6.67 1.78 -0.97
CA TRP A 44 -7.45 1.94 0.25
C TRP A 44 -6.83 1.17 1.40
N ARG A 45 -6.91 1.73 2.60
CA ARG A 45 -6.83 0.90 3.80
C ARG A 45 -8.18 0.19 3.92
N SER A 46 -8.15 -1.10 4.23
CA SER A 46 -9.37 -1.92 4.27
C SER A 46 -10.46 -1.34 5.17
N GLU A 47 -10.08 -0.81 6.32
CA GLU A 47 -11.02 -0.27 7.30
C GLU A 47 -11.63 1.06 6.89
N LEU A 48 -11.15 1.66 5.79
CA LEU A 48 -11.61 2.96 5.33
C LEU A 48 -12.29 2.93 3.97
N ILE A 49 -12.85 1.78 3.58
CA ILE A 49 -13.52 1.68 2.29
C ILE A 49 -14.94 2.22 2.40
N PRO A 50 -15.18 3.47 1.98
CA PRO A 50 -16.53 4.02 2.03
C PRO A 50 -17.34 3.49 0.85
N GLU A 51 -18.59 3.17 1.12
CA GLU A 51 -19.47 2.65 0.09
C GLU A 51 -19.83 3.76 -0.88
N GLY A 52 -19.69 3.47 -2.18
CA GLY A 52 -20.10 4.41 -3.20
C GLY A 52 -19.10 5.50 -3.53
N GLU A 53 -17.95 5.53 -2.87
CA GLU A 53 -16.93 6.51 -3.15
C GLU A 53 -15.72 5.87 -3.85
N PRO A 54 -15.07 6.59 -4.76
CA PRO A 54 -13.87 6.05 -5.39
C PRO A 54 -12.71 6.04 -4.41
N PRO A 55 -11.73 5.13 -4.59
CA PRO A 55 -10.55 5.14 -3.74
C PRO A 55 -9.72 6.40 -4.00
N PRO A 56 -8.98 6.88 -3.00
CA PRO A 56 -8.09 8.00 -3.24
C PRO A 56 -7.01 7.59 -4.22
N LEU A 57 -6.61 8.53 -5.08
CA LEU A 57 -5.51 8.30 -6.01
C LEU A 57 -4.22 8.14 -5.21
N ALA A 58 -3.37 7.22 -5.66
CA ALA A 58 -2.14 6.94 -4.94
C ALA A 58 -1.25 8.17 -4.78
N ALA A 59 -1.28 9.08 -5.76
CA ALA A 59 -0.48 10.31 -5.71
C ALA A 59 -0.95 11.27 -4.62
N ASP A 60 -2.21 11.20 -4.22
CA ASP A 60 -2.81 12.13 -3.26
C ASP A 60 -3.01 11.53 -1.88
N TYR A 61 -2.89 10.21 -1.76
CA TYR A 61 -3.23 9.52 -0.53
C TYR A 61 -2.05 9.51 0.44
N ARG A 62 -2.34 9.90 1.67
CA ARG A 62 -1.40 9.74 2.77
C ARG A 62 -2.11 9.11 3.93
N ASP A 63 -1.48 8.11 4.51
CA ASP A 63 -1.98 7.52 5.74
C ASP A 63 -1.73 8.52 6.88
N LYS A 64 -2.79 8.88 7.57
CA LYS A 64 -2.70 9.86 8.67
C LYS A 64 -1.89 9.35 9.85
N ASP A 65 -1.75 8.04 9.96
CA ASP A 65 -0.98 7.43 11.04
C ASP A 65 0.51 7.40 10.74
N TYR A 66 0.88 7.83 9.56
CA TYR A 66 2.28 7.87 9.17
C TYR A 66 2.97 9.07 9.81
N GLN A 67 4.08 8.81 10.45
CA GLN A 67 4.89 9.84 11.11
C GLN A 67 6.28 9.90 10.53
#